data_f3b66bc774c788c80695100fc6cd0132
#
_entry.id   f3b66bc774c788c80695100fc6cd0132
#
_cell.length_a   1.000
_cell.length_b   1.000
_cell.length_c   1.000
_cell.angle_alpha   90.00
_cell.angle_beta   90.00
_cell.angle_gamma   90.00
#
_symmetry.space_group_name_H-M   'P 1'
#
loop_
_entity.id
_entity.type
_entity.pdbx_description
1 polymer ?
#
loop_
_entity_poly.entity_id
_entity_poly.type
_entity_poly.pdbx_seq_one_letter_code
_entity_poly.pdbx_strand_id
1 'polypeptide(L)'
;MNITRILLVAGLILWSASGCQGAPTDQPPKRSDDGKTPETTMTKNDKPAMPPLNDEEKRVILHKGTERAFTGKYWNHFAEGVYICRNCGAELYTSKSKFRSECGWPSFDDEIPGAVKRQADADGRRTEILCAACGGHLGHVFEGERMTPRNTRHCVNSISIVFMPPGQKSQTQPASQPAKTEQAIFAGGCFWGVEHHLEHTPGVRKAESGYTGGTTRNPTYREVCTGKTGHAEAVRVTYDPTQVSYEQLARLFFETHDPTTANRQGPDVGTQYRSAVFYATPEQKATAEKLIALLKAKGYKVVTQLQPAGEFYVAEDYHQDYLDKHPDRPSCHVRVERFDTPATDQ
;
A
#
# COMPACT_ATOMS: atom_id res chain seq x y z
N MET A 1 -27.11 16.01 65.17
CA MET A 1 -27.43 17.45 65.18
C MET A 1 -26.32 18.17 64.43
N ASN A 2 -26.69 19.04 63.55
CA ASN A 2 -25.95 19.97 62.69
C ASN A 2 -25.52 19.46 61.30
N ILE A 3 -26.39 19.86 60.41
CA ILE A 3 -26.31 19.90 58.95
C ILE A 3 -25.56 21.16 58.56
N THR A 4 -24.54 21.05 57.73
CA THR A 4 -24.00 22.23 57.02
C THR A 4 -24.00 21.99 55.51
N ARG A 5 -24.86 22.74 54.82
CA ARG A 5 -24.99 22.84 53.38
C ARG A 5 -23.76 23.56 52.80
N ILE A 6 -23.20 23.06 51.70
CA ILE A 6 -22.29 23.81 50.85
C ILE A 6 -22.93 23.97 49.46
N LEU A 7 -23.04 25.25 49.05
CA LEU A 7 -23.61 25.74 47.82
C LEU A 7 -22.73 25.44 46.61
N LEU A 8 -23.37 24.94 45.53
CA LEU A 8 -22.83 24.92 44.19
C LEU A 8 -22.88 26.32 43.57
N VAL A 9 -21.79 26.82 43.06
CA VAL A 9 -21.73 27.99 42.16
C VAL A 9 -21.45 27.47 40.74
N ALA A 10 -22.46 27.62 39.89
CA ALA A 10 -22.35 27.36 38.46
C ALA A 10 -21.86 28.65 37.78
N GLY A 11 -20.70 28.59 37.15
CA GLY A 11 -20.16 29.65 36.30
C GLY A 11 -20.50 29.40 34.84
N LEU A 12 -21.47 30.14 34.30
CA LEU A 12 -21.70 30.22 32.85
C LEU A 12 -20.62 31.10 32.22
N ILE A 13 -19.91 30.54 31.23
CA ILE A 13 -19.09 31.34 30.32
C ILE A 13 -19.81 31.42 28.98
N LEU A 14 -20.32 32.63 28.70
CA LEU A 14 -20.85 33.03 27.40
C LEU A 14 -19.69 33.28 26.43
N TRP A 15 -19.69 32.59 25.31
CA TRP A 15 -18.81 32.90 24.17
C TRP A 15 -19.63 33.63 23.10
N SER A 16 -19.27 34.91 22.90
CA SER A 16 -19.80 35.76 21.86
C SER A 16 -19.22 35.43 20.49
N ALA A 17 -20.12 35.24 19.54
CA ALA A 17 -19.80 35.14 18.13
C ALA A 17 -19.48 36.52 17.56
N SER A 18 -18.34 36.70 16.90
CA SER A 18 -18.07 37.86 16.03
C SER A 18 -17.93 37.39 14.61
N GLY A 19 -18.78 37.91 13.75
CA GLY A 19 -18.79 37.64 12.33
C GLY A 19 -17.65 38.33 11.59
N CYS A 20 -17.20 37.73 10.54
CA CYS A 20 -16.40 38.37 9.48
C CYS A 20 -17.17 38.38 8.18
N GLN A 21 -17.56 39.59 7.77
CA GLN A 21 -17.95 39.91 6.40
C GLN A 21 -16.71 40.37 5.63
N GLY A 22 -16.67 40.11 4.33
CA GLY A 22 -15.82 40.82 3.40
C GLY A 22 -15.14 39.95 2.37
N ALA A 23 -15.79 39.71 1.24
CA ALA A 23 -15.14 39.33 0.00
C ALA A 23 -14.60 40.56 -0.71
N PRO A 24 -13.47 40.44 -1.45
CA PRO A 24 -13.21 41.31 -2.56
C PRO A 24 -13.14 40.57 -3.89
N THR A 25 -13.68 41.25 -4.83
CA THR A 25 -13.87 41.06 -6.25
C THR A 25 -12.61 40.76 -7.07
N ASP A 26 -12.87 39.91 -8.03
CA ASP A 26 -12.19 39.52 -9.26
C ASP A 26 -11.54 40.67 -10.06
N GLN A 27 -10.28 40.48 -10.47
CA GLN A 27 -9.77 40.90 -11.78
C GLN A 27 -8.45 40.16 -12.11
N PRO A 28 -8.29 39.64 -13.35
CA PRO A 28 -7.07 38.91 -13.74
C PRO A 28 -5.95 39.89 -14.20
N PRO A 29 -4.68 39.60 -13.95
CA PRO A 29 -3.58 40.38 -14.50
C PRO A 29 -3.25 39.93 -15.92
N LYS A 30 -2.91 40.95 -16.72
CA LYS A 30 -2.52 40.90 -18.14
C LYS A 30 -1.27 40.06 -18.36
N ARG A 31 -1.30 39.26 -19.45
CA ARG A 31 -0.11 38.59 -20.04
C ARG A 31 0.94 39.62 -20.47
N SER A 32 2.18 39.39 -20.04
CA SER A 32 3.38 39.87 -20.71
C SER A 32 4.04 38.67 -21.41
N ASP A 33 4.10 38.77 -22.73
CA ASP A 33 4.82 37.89 -23.65
C ASP A 33 6.32 38.16 -23.49
N ASP A 34 7.08 37.20 -22.97
CA ASP A 34 8.52 37.13 -23.20
C ASP A 34 8.88 35.67 -23.42
N GLY A 35 9.03 35.33 -24.70
CA GLY A 35 9.43 34.04 -25.17
C GLY A 35 10.83 33.66 -24.74
N LYS A 36 10.93 32.66 -23.86
CA LYS A 36 12.08 31.76 -23.79
C LYS A 36 11.64 30.45 -23.18
N THR A 37 11.44 29.46 -24.02
CA THR A 37 11.26 28.07 -23.63
C THR A 37 12.54 27.57 -22.97
N PRO A 38 12.51 27.08 -21.74
CA PRO A 38 13.63 26.31 -21.21
C PRO A 38 13.59 24.91 -21.85
N GLU A 39 14.64 24.60 -22.58
CA GLU A 39 14.93 23.25 -23.06
C GLU A 39 15.12 22.33 -21.86
N THR A 40 14.06 21.57 -21.50
CA THR A 40 14.12 20.58 -20.44
C THR A 40 14.95 19.40 -20.95
N THR A 41 16.17 19.30 -20.47
CA THR A 41 17.03 18.12 -20.60
C THR A 41 16.30 16.96 -19.90
N MET A 42 15.61 16.13 -20.69
CA MET A 42 15.04 14.85 -20.22
C MET A 42 16.18 13.94 -19.75
N THR A 43 16.28 13.74 -18.47
CA THR A 43 17.09 12.68 -17.91
C THR A 43 16.42 11.33 -18.23
N LYS A 44 17.21 10.37 -18.71
CA LYS A 44 16.77 9.08 -19.30
C LYS A 44 16.13 8.07 -18.33
N ASN A 45 15.44 8.46 -17.27
CA ASN A 45 14.92 7.53 -16.26
C ASN A 45 13.47 7.77 -15.79
N ASP A 46 12.70 8.64 -16.45
CA ASP A 46 11.28 8.80 -16.08
C ASP A 46 10.41 7.82 -16.85
N LYS A 47 10.20 6.65 -16.26
CA LYS A 47 9.20 5.68 -16.70
C LYS A 47 7.83 6.21 -16.29
N PRO A 48 6.90 6.51 -17.24
CA PRO A 48 5.57 6.96 -16.85
C PRO A 48 4.86 5.84 -16.09
N ALA A 49 4.66 6.02 -14.80
CA ALA A 49 3.84 5.16 -13.97
C ALA A 49 2.37 5.22 -14.47
N MET A 50 1.64 4.10 -14.32
CA MET A 50 0.19 4.13 -14.56
C MET A 50 -0.44 5.20 -13.65
N PRO A 51 -1.43 5.98 -14.15
CA PRO A 51 -2.11 6.97 -13.31
C PRO A 51 -2.74 6.29 -12.07
N PRO A 52 -2.83 6.97 -10.92
CA PRO A 52 -3.47 6.45 -9.73
C PRO A 52 -4.87 5.89 -10.03
N LEU A 53 -5.26 4.82 -9.33
CA LEU A 53 -6.59 4.24 -9.45
C LEU A 53 -7.64 5.20 -8.86
N ASN A 54 -8.76 5.39 -9.56
CA ASN A 54 -9.94 6.03 -8.99
C ASN A 54 -10.69 5.05 -8.05
N ASP A 55 -11.72 5.53 -7.35
CA ASP A 55 -12.40 4.73 -6.32
C ASP A 55 -13.13 3.50 -6.89
N GLU A 56 -13.69 3.59 -8.12
CA GLU A 56 -14.31 2.45 -8.77
C GLU A 56 -13.27 1.41 -9.23
N GLU A 57 -12.12 1.87 -9.74
CA GLU A 57 -10.98 1.00 -10.06
C GLU A 57 -10.43 0.32 -8.81
N LYS A 58 -10.29 1.04 -7.68
CA LYS A 58 -9.89 0.46 -6.39
C LYS A 58 -10.89 -0.60 -5.93
N ARG A 59 -12.19 -0.29 -5.97
CA ARG A 59 -13.26 -1.23 -5.58
C ARG A 59 -13.16 -2.55 -6.34
N VAL A 60 -12.85 -2.51 -7.64
CA VAL A 60 -12.74 -3.74 -8.45
C VAL A 60 -11.36 -4.37 -8.32
N ILE A 61 -10.28 -3.61 -8.49
CA ILE A 61 -8.92 -4.16 -8.64
C ILE A 61 -8.30 -4.52 -7.28
N LEU A 62 -8.52 -3.71 -6.24
CA LEU A 62 -7.94 -3.92 -4.91
C LEU A 62 -8.89 -4.65 -3.98
N HIS A 63 -10.19 -4.33 -4.03
CA HIS A 63 -11.19 -4.92 -3.14
C HIS A 63 -12.03 -6.04 -3.80
N LYS A 64 -11.52 -6.62 -4.91
CA LYS A 64 -12.09 -7.81 -5.58
C LYS A 64 -13.55 -7.66 -5.98
N GLY A 65 -13.99 -6.43 -6.28
CA GLY A 65 -15.32 -6.17 -6.79
C GLY A 65 -15.50 -6.63 -8.24
N THR A 66 -16.73 -6.58 -8.73
CA THR A 66 -17.07 -6.88 -10.13
C THR A 66 -17.73 -5.67 -10.76
N GLU A 67 -17.34 -5.29 -11.98
CA GLU A 67 -18.06 -4.28 -12.75
C GLU A 67 -19.39 -4.84 -13.29
N ARG A 68 -20.34 -3.96 -13.61
CA ARG A 68 -21.62 -4.39 -14.19
C ARG A 68 -21.41 -4.95 -15.59
N ALA A 69 -22.07 -6.07 -15.90
CA ALA A 69 -22.04 -6.69 -17.23
C ALA A 69 -22.47 -5.72 -18.32
N PHE A 70 -21.86 -5.77 -19.50
CA PHE A 70 -22.13 -4.97 -20.69
C PHE A 70 -21.84 -3.46 -20.56
N THR A 71 -21.26 -3.00 -19.43
CA THR A 71 -20.93 -1.58 -19.20
C THR A 71 -19.47 -1.26 -19.42
N GLY A 72 -18.59 -2.25 -19.32
CA GLY A 72 -17.16 -2.06 -19.41
C GLY A 72 -16.69 -1.73 -20.83
N LYS A 73 -15.58 -0.99 -20.95
CA LYS A 73 -15.06 -0.49 -22.24
C LYS A 73 -14.69 -1.59 -23.23
N TYR A 74 -14.27 -2.75 -22.76
CA TYR A 74 -13.63 -3.77 -23.59
C TYR A 74 -14.42 -5.06 -23.78
N TRP A 75 -15.64 -5.18 -23.28
CA TRP A 75 -16.45 -6.39 -23.46
C TRP A 75 -16.69 -6.72 -24.95
N ASN A 76 -16.90 -5.71 -25.80
CA ASN A 76 -17.10 -5.86 -27.25
C ASN A 76 -16.00 -5.17 -28.09
N HIS A 77 -14.77 -5.11 -27.57
CA HIS A 77 -13.62 -4.51 -28.25
C HIS A 77 -12.71 -5.59 -28.81
N PHE A 78 -12.47 -5.62 -30.13
CA PHE A 78 -11.73 -6.66 -30.85
C PHE A 78 -10.63 -6.09 -31.76
N ALA A 79 -10.15 -4.87 -31.50
CA ALA A 79 -8.99 -4.34 -32.22
C ALA A 79 -7.73 -5.18 -31.92
N GLU A 80 -6.80 -5.23 -32.88
CA GLU A 80 -5.52 -5.91 -32.69
C GLU A 80 -4.66 -5.14 -31.68
N GLY A 81 -4.04 -5.86 -30.73
CA GLY A 81 -3.19 -5.27 -29.71
C GLY A 81 -3.02 -6.16 -28.47
N VAL A 82 -2.58 -5.53 -27.40
CA VAL A 82 -2.33 -6.17 -26.11
C VAL A 82 -3.18 -5.52 -25.03
N TYR A 83 -3.68 -6.31 -24.09
CA TYR A 83 -4.36 -5.82 -22.89
C TYR A 83 -3.40 -5.90 -21.70
N ILE A 84 -3.14 -4.75 -21.08
CA ILE A 84 -2.24 -4.60 -19.94
C ILE A 84 -3.01 -4.40 -18.64
N CYS A 85 -2.40 -4.69 -17.51
CA CYS A 85 -2.96 -4.46 -16.19
C CYS A 85 -3.15 -2.96 -15.93
N ARG A 86 -4.36 -2.54 -15.53
CA ARG A 86 -4.65 -1.14 -15.21
C ARG A 86 -3.87 -0.64 -13.99
N ASN A 87 -3.54 -1.52 -13.03
CA ASN A 87 -2.81 -1.14 -11.83
C ASN A 87 -1.30 -0.96 -12.06
N CYS A 88 -0.66 -1.89 -12.80
CA CYS A 88 0.81 -1.89 -12.92
C CYS A 88 1.35 -1.86 -14.35
N GLY A 89 0.48 -1.91 -15.36
CA GLY A 89 0.86 -1.89 -16.77
C GLY A 89 1.48 -3.19 -17.32
N ALA A 90 1.54 -4.28 -16.55
CA ALA A 90 2.03 -5.58 -17.03
C ALA A 90 1.14 -6.11 -18.16
N GLU A 91 1.74 -6.70 -19.20
CA GLU A 91 1.00 -7.32 -20.29
C GLU A 91 0.30 -8.60 -19.80
N LEU A 92 -1.00 -8.73 -20.08
CA LEU A 92 -1.83 -9.84 -19.58
C LEU A 92 -2.37 -10.74 -20.70
N TYR A 93 -2.94 -10.13 -21.72
CA TYR A 93 -3.62 -10.85 -22.81
C TYR A 93 -3.31 -10.23 -24.15
N THR A 94 -3.35 -11.03 -25.20
CA THR A 94 -3.32 -10.53 -26.58
C THR A 94 -4.72 -10.54 -27.18
N SER A 95 -4.97 -9.69 -28.18
CA SER A 95 -6.23 -9.70 -28.92
C SER A 95 -6.50 -11.06 -29.61
N LYS A 96 -5.46 -11.87 -29.85
CA LYS A 96 -5.58 -13.18 -30.50
C LYS A 96 -6.29 -14.22 -29.63
N SER A 97 -6.19 -14.08 -28.31
CA SER A 97 -6.90 -14.95 -27.36
C SER A 97 -8.29 -14.43 -26.99
N LYS A 98 -8.67 -13.23 -27.46
CA LYS A 98 -9.96 -12.64 -27.14
C LYS A 98 -11.07 -13.20 -28.03
N PHE A 99 -12.18 -13.59 -27.41
CA PHE A 99 -13.33 -14.14 -28.15
C PHE A 99 -14.67 -13.58 -27.62
N ARG A 100 -15.76 -13.79 -28.38
CA ARG A 100 -17.12 -13.40 -27.98
C ARG A 100 -17.75 -14.48 -27.13
N SER A 101 -18.04 -14.17 -25.87
CA SER A 101 -18.69 -15.08 -24.92
C SER A 101 -20.11 -14.66 -24.55
N GLU A 102 -20.53 -13.45 -24.97
CA GLU A 102 -21.82 -12.84 -24.66
C GLU A 102 -22.14 -12.71 -23.15
N CYS A 103 -21.14 -12.91 -22.28
CA CYS A 103 -21.34 -12.78 -20.83
C CYS A 103 -21.33 -11.33 -20.33
N GLY A 104 -21.00 -10.36 -21.19
CA GLY A 104 -20.94 -8.94 -20.84
C GLY A 104 -19.61 -8.44 -20.30
N TRP A 105 -18.59 -9.29 -20.26
CA TRP A 105 -17.21 -8.96 -19.90
C TRP A 105 -16.21 -9.40 -20.96
N PRO A 106 -15.02 -8.77 -21.07
CA PRO A 106 -13.94 -9.26 -21.90
C PRO A 106 -13.63 -10.73 -21.60
N SER A 107 -13.57 -11.55 -22.62
CA SER A 107 -13.30 -12.99 -22.51
C SER A 107 -12.10 -13.38 -23.33
N PHE A 108 -11.16 -14.10 -22.71
CA PHE A 108 -9.95 -14.59 -23.33
C PHE A 108 -9.81 -16.09 -23.06
N ASP A 109 -9.34 -16.85 -24.05
CA ASP A 109 -9.12 -18.30 -23.90
C ASP A 109 -7.68 -18.66 -23.55
N ASP A 110 -6.80 -17.67 -23.49
CA ASP A 110 -5.39 -17.82 -23.08
C ASP A 110 -4.84 -16.51 -22.54
N GLU A 111 -3.89 -16.59 -21.63
CA GLU A 111 -3.10 -15.48 -21.13
C GLU A 111 -1.70 -15.45 -21.76
N ILE A 112 -1.00 -14.32 -21.63
CA ILE A 112 0.44 -14.27 -21.86
C ILE A 112 1.11 -15.15 -20.80
N PRO A 113 2.00 -16.07 -21.17
CA PRO A 113 2.57 -17.03 -20.23
C PRO A 113 3.14 -16.38 -18.97
N GLY A 114 2.63 -16.80 -17.81
CA GLY A 114 3.07 -16.30 -16.51
C GLY A 114 2.49 -14.93 -16.11
N ALA A 115 1.60 -14.33 -16.91
CA ALA A 115 1.04 -13.00 -16.62
C ALA A 115 -0.13 -13.03 -15.63
N VAL A 116 -0.77 -14.18 -15.45
CA VAL A 116 -1.97 -14.34 -14.62
C VAL A 116 -1.74 -15.43 -13.56
N LYS A 117 -2.08 -15.11 -12.31
CA LYS A 117 -2.12 -16.06 -11.20
C LYS A 117 -3.55 -16.52 -10.97
N ARG A 118 -3.77 -17.80 -10.72
CA ARG A 118 -5.05 -18.40 -10.37
C ARG A 118 -5.05 -18.78 -8.89
N GLN A 119 -6.15 -18.49 -8.19
CA GLN A 119 -6.35 -18.92 -6.81
C GLN A 119 -7.83 -19.23 -6.54
N ALA A 120 -8.12 -20.06 -5.54
CA ALA A 120 -9.51 -20.28 -5.13
C ALA A 120 -10.11 -18.95 -4.64
N ASP A 121 -11.33 -18.64 -5.10
CA ASP A 121 -12.08 -17.49 -4.59
C ASP A 121 -12.55 -17.77 -3.15
N ALA A 122 -12.81 -16.70 -2.40
CA ALA A 122 -13.29 -16.80 -1.01
C ALA A 122 -14.62 -17.56 -0.89
N ASP A 123 -15.42 -17.63 -1.96
CA ASP A 123 -16.67 -18.40 -2.00
C ASP A 123 -16.48 -19.92 -2.15
N GLY A 124 -15.24 -20.38 -2.38
CA GLY A 124 -14.86 -21.77 -2.58
C GLY A 124 -15.45 -22.43 -3.85
N ARG A 125 -16.10 -21.67 -4.73
CA ARG A 125 -16.80 -22.17 -5.93
C ARG A 125 -16.14 -21.72 -7.23
N ARG A 126 -15.48 -20.58 -7.23
CA ARG A 126 -14.86 -19.99 -8.41
C ARG A 126 -13.35 -19.99 -8.28
N THR A 127 -12.67 -19.86 -9.41
CA THR A 127 -11.23 -19.61 -9.45
C THR A 127 -11.00 -18.15 -9.85
N GLU A 128 -10.49 -17.36 -8.92
CA GLU A 128 -10.11 -15.97 -9.13
C GLU A 128 -8.85 -15.90 -9.98
N ILE A 129 -8.79 -14.89 -10.86
CA ILE A 129 -7.58 -14.55 -11.62
C ILE A 129 -7.06 -13.18 -11.24
N LEU A 130 -5.76 -13.13 -11.00
CA LEU A 130 -5.03 -11.95 -10.56
C LEU A 130 -3.89 -11.63 -11.53
N CYS A 131 -3.52 -10.36 -11.63
CA CYS A 131 -2.27 -9.99 -12.27
C CYS A 131 -1.09 -10.61 -11.50
N ALA A 132 -0.26 -11.42 -12.16
CA ALA A 132 0.88 -12.07 -11.51
C ALA A 132 1.92 -11.07 -11.00
N ALA A 133 2.02 -9.88 -11.63
CA ALA A 133 3.00 -8.86 -11.28
C ALA A 133 2.62 -8.03 -10.05
N CYS A 134 1.31 -7.73 -9.84
CA CYS A 134 0.90 -6.83 -8.75
C CYS A 134 -0.20 -7.37 -7.84
N GLY A 135 -0.72 -8.57 -8.11
CA GLY A 135 -1.82 -9.16 -7.34
C GLY A 135 -3.20 -8.53 -7.59
N GLY A 136 -3.30 -7.50 -8.44
CA GLY A 136 -4.57 -6.83 -8.74
C GLY A 136 -5.60 -7.80 -9.33
N HIS A 137 -6.84 -7.73 -8.81
CA HIS A 137 -7.95 -8.57 -9.25
C HIS A 137 -8.31 -8.31 -10.72
N LEU A 138 -8.38 -9.37 -11.50
CA LEU A 138 -8.77 -9.30 -12.92
C LEU A 138 -10.19 -9.79 -13.14
N GLY A 139 -10.63 -10.81 -12.44
CA GLY A 139 -11.90 -11.49 -12.63
C GLY A 139 -11.82 -12.96 -12.23
N HIS A 140 -12.43 -13.84 -13.02
CA HIS A 140 -12.47 -15.29 -12.75
C HIS A 140 -12.20 -16.10 -14.01
N VAL A 141 -11.69 -17.31 -13.83
CA VAL A 141 -11.52 -18.28 -14.92
C VAL A 141 -12.56 -19.39 -14.78
N PHE A 142 -13.12 -19.77 -15.94
CA PHE A 142 -14.08 -20.85 -16.09
C PHE A 142 -13.53 -21.88 -17.07
N GLU A 143 -13.68 -23.14 -16.73
CA GLU A 143 -13.23 -24.27 -17.54
C GLU A 143 -14.41 -25.20 -17.84
N GLY A 144 -14.36 -25.89 -18.97
CA GLY A 144 -15.40 -26.86 -19.34
C GLY A 144 -16.60 -26.30 -20.08
N GLU A 145 -16.66 -24.99 -20.38
CA GLU A 145 -17.79 -24.36 -21.08
C GLU A 145 -17.81 -24.62 -22.61
N ARG A 146 -16.72 -25.17 -23.18
CA ARG A 146 -16.58 -25.56 -24.59
C ARG A 146 -16.82 -24.41 -25.58
N MET A 147 -16.53 -23.18 -25.19
CA MET A 147 -16.69 -21.99 -26.04
C MET A 147 -15.56 -21.83 -27.05
N THR A 148 -14.37 -22.37 -26.74
CA THR A 148 -13.18 -22.36 -27.60
C THR A 148 -12.49 -23.73 -27.56
N PRO A 149 -11.58 -24.04 -28.50
CA PRO A 149 -10.80 -25.27 -28.46
C PRO A 149 -9.97 -25.45 -27.18
N ARG A 150 -9.59 -24.37 -26.50
CA ARG A 150 -8.83 -24.40 -25.23
C ARG A 150 -9.72 -24.72 -24.02
N ASN A 151 -11.04 -24.65 -24.20
CA ASN A 151 -12.03 -24.94 -23.16
C ASN A 151 -11.82 -24.17 -21.85
N THR A 152 -11.20 -23.00 -21.95
CA THR A 152 -10.91 -22.07 -20.86
C THR A 152 -11.46 -20.70 -21.22
N ARG A 153 -12.07 -20.01 -20.25
CA ARG A 153 -12.50 -18.63 -20.39
C ARG A 153 -12.06 -17.79 -19.17
N HIS A 154 -11.14 -16.90 -19.41
CA HIS A 154 -10.83 -15.81 -18.48
C HIS A 154 -11.87 -14.72 -18.66
N CYS A 155 -12.77 -14.56 -17.70
CA CYS A 155 -13.79 -13.53 -17.64
C CYS A 155 -13.21 -12.34 -16.87
N VAL A 156 -12.81 -11.28 -17.58
CA VAL A 156 -11.99 -10.19 -17.04
C VAL A 156 -12.82 -8.92 -16.91
N ASN A 157 -12.71 -8.20 -15.80
CA ASN A 157 -13.29 -6.88 -15.67
C ASN A 157 -12.61 -5.89 -16.63
N SER A 158 -13.37 -5.16 -17.45
CA SER A 158 -12.81 -4.15 -18.35
C SER A 158 -12.01 -3.09 -17.61
N ILE A 159 -12.48 -2.73 -16.42
CA ILE A 159 -11.84 -1.71 -15.58
C ILE A 159 -10.46 -2.17 -15.05
N SER A 160 -10.21 -3.48 -15.02
CA SER A 160 -8.92 -4.05 -14.57
C SER A 160 -7.86 -4.08 -15.66
N ILE A 161 -8.20 -3.74 -16.90
CA ILE A 161 -7.30 -3.81 -18.06
C ILE A 161 -7.30 -2.50 -18.86
N VAL A 162 -6.21 -2.28 -19.60
CA VAL A 162 -6.10 -1.19 -20.61
C VAL A 162 -5.65 -1.78 -21.92
N PHE A 163 -6.29 -1.38 -23.01
CA PHE A 163 -5.91 -1.80 -24.36
C PHE A 163 -4.77 -0.95 -24.92
N MET A 164 -3.78 -1.61 -25.49
CA MET A 164 -2.63 -1.03 -26.18
C MET A 164 -2.63 -1.47 -27.65
N PRO A 165 -2.75 -0.53 -28.61
CA PRO A 165 -2.70 -0.86 -30.04
C PRO A 165 -1.29 -1.31 -30.46
N PRO A 166 -1.16 -2.02 -31.62
CA PRO A 166 0.13 -2.44 -32.15
C PRO A 166 1.07 -1.27 -32.35
N GLY A 167 2.35 -1.45 -31.99
CA GLY A 167 3.39 -0.41 -32.14
C GLY A 167 3.49 0.58 -30.97
N GLN A 168 2.47 0.68 -30.11
CA GLN A 168 2.66 1.26 -28.78
C GLN A 168 3.27 0.19 -27.88
N LYS A 169 4.56 0.32 -27.61
CA LYS A 169 5.18 -0.56 -26.61
C LYS A 169 4.58 -0.17 -25.26
N SER A 170 3.98 -1.15 -24.58
CA SER A 170 3.85 -1.06 -23.12
C SER A 170 5.24 -0.71 -22.58
N GLN A 171 5.38 0.38 -21.87
CA GLN A 171 6.69 0.75 -21.31
C GLN A 171 7.05 -0.12 -20.11
N THR A 172 6.31 -1.19 -19.89
CA THR A 172 6.57 -2.25 -18.94
C THR A 172 7.21 -3.43 -19.67
N GLN A 173 8.32 -3.93 -19.18
CA GLN A 173 8.97 -5.14 -19.71
C GLN A 173 7.99 -6.31 -19.75
N PRO A 174 8.11 -7.22 -20.76
CA PRO A 174 7.34 -8.47 -20.75
C PRO A 174 7.58 -9.21 -19.43
N ALA A 175 6.54 -9.88 -18.94
CA ALA A 175 6.56 -10.69 -17.72
C ALA A 175 7.42 -11.96 -17.94
N SER A 176 8.71 -11.78 -18.15
CA SER A 176 9.69 -12.87 -18.35
C SER A 176 10.76 -12.92 -17.26
N GLN A 177 10.43 -12.46 -16.07
CA GLN A 177 11.05 -12.85 -14.79
C GLN A 177 10.09 -12.42 -13.68
N PRO A 178 9.88 -13.20 -12.60
CA PRO A 178 9.20 -12.70 -11.43
C PRO A 178 9.91 -11.42 -11.02
N ALA A 179 9.16 -10.32 -10.91
CA ALA A 179 9.72 -9.03 -10.50
C ALA A 179 10.55 -9.29 -9.24
N LYS A 180 11.85 -8.95 -9.29
CA LYS A 180 12.73 -9.11 -8.12
C LYS A 180 12.11 -8.29 -7.01
N THR A 181 11.43 -8.97 -6.10
CA THR A 181 10.92 -8.33 -4.88
C THR A 181 11.97 -8.44 -3.79
N GLU A 182 12.04 -7.45 -2.95
CA GLU A 182 12.84 -7.44 -1.75
C GLU A 182 11.93 -7.36 -0.52
N GLN A 183 12.49 -7.69 0.64
CA GLN A 183 11.75 -7.63 1.88
C GLN A 183 12.40 -6.67 2.87
N ALA A 184 11.56 -5.99 3.67
CA ALA A 184 11.95 -5.17 4.79
C ALA A 184 11.07 -5.55 5.99
N ILE A 185 11.63 -5.49 7.22
CA ILE A 185 10.86 -5.79 8.43
C ILE A 185 11.09 -4.68 9.45
N PHE A 186 9.98 -4.08 9.90
CA PHE A 186 9.96 -2.95 10.81
C PHE A 186 9.02 -3.20 11.99
N ALA A 187 9.42 -2.76 13.18
CA ALA A 187 8.62 -2.77 14.39
C ALA A 187 8.61 -1.36 15.01
N GLY A 188 7.45 -0.76 15.19
CA GLY A 188 7.32 0.63 15.64
C GLY A 188 6.05 0.88 16.45
N GLY A 189 5.70 0.01 17.38
CA GLY A 189 4.46 0.05 18.16
C GLY A 189 3.43 -0.94 17.64
N CYS A 190 2.15 -0.61 17.77
CA CYS A 190 1.06 -1.41 17.23
C CYS A 190 1.22 -1.59 15.71
N PHE A 191 1.31 -2.84 15.26
CA PHE A 191 1.57 -3.16 13.86
C PHE A 191 0.47 -2.70 12.89
N TRP A 192 -0.78 -2.51 13.32
CA TRP A 192 -1.87 -2.03 12.47
C TRP A 192 -1.58 -0.68 11.79
N GLY A 193 -1.02 0.27 12.57
CA GLY A 193 -0.68 1.58 12.02
C GLY A 193 0.55 1.55 11.13
N VAL A 194 1.55 0.74 11.48
CA VAL A 194 2.77 0.56 10.67
C VAL A 194 2.43 -0.14 9.35
N GLU A 195 1.61 -1.20 9.38
CA GLU A 195 1.11 -1.91 8.21
C GLU A 195 0.40 -0.95 7.26
N HIS A 196 -0.62 -0.24 7.75
CA HIS A 196 -1.41 0.71 6.97
C HIS A 196 -0.55 1.73 6.21
N HIS A 197 0.41 2.38 6.89
CA HIS A 197 1.27 3.36 6.24
C HIS A 197 2.19 2.75 5.17
N LEU A 198 2.73 1.57 5.44
CA LEU A 198 3.67 0.91 4.51
C LEU A 198 2.95 0.29 3.32
N GLU A 199 1.79 -0.33 3.53
CA GLU A 199 1.00 -0.96 2.48
C GLU A 199 0.54 0.02 1.41
N HIS A 200 0.14 1.24 1.82
CA HIS A 200 -0.31 2.29 0.91
C HIS A 200 0.84 3.01 0.18
N THR A 201 2.09 2.55 0.36
CA THR A 201 3.24 3.14 -0.35
C THR A 201 3.33 2.57 -1.76
N PRO A 202 3.34 3.42 -2.82
CA PRO A 202 3.54 2.96 -4.19
C PRO A 202 4.82 2.12 -4.32
N GLY A 203 4.70 0.94 -4.94
CA GLY A 203 5.81 -0.01 -5.07
C GLY A 203 5.82 -1.11 -4.00
N VAL A 204 5.07 -0.97 -2.92
CA VAL A 204 4.80 -2.07 -1.99
C VAL A 204 3.81 -3.04 -2.62
N ARG A 205 4.13 -4.33 -2.55
CA ARG A 205 3.32 -5.42 -3.11
C ARG A 205 2.47 -6.10 -2.04
N LYS A 206 2.97 -6.10 -0.80
CA LYS A 206 2.31 -6.69 0.36
C LYS A 206 2.95 -6.16 1.63
N ALA A 207 2.14 -5.82 2.61
CA ALA A 207 2.54 -5.68 4.00
C ALA A 207 1.84 -6.77 4.82
N GLU A 208 2.50 -7.32 5.82
CA GLU A 208 1.97 -8.39 6.67
C GLU A 208 2.31 -8.07 8.12
N SER A 209 1.30 -7.91 8.95
CA SER A 209 1.45 -7.84 10.40
C SER A 209 1.90 -9.18 10.97
N GLY A 210 2.82 -9.17 11.93
CA GLY A 210 3.36 -10.40 12.51
C GLY A 210 4.28 -10.17 13.71
N TYR A 211 5.03 -11.21 14.05
CA TYR A 211 5.87 -11.27 15.25
C TYR A 211 7.28 -11.71 14.87
N THR A 212 8.30 -11.00 15.37
CA THR A 212 9.71 -11.38 15.15
C THR A 212 10.63 -10.87 16.26
N GLY A 213 11.88 -11.33 16.27
CA GLY A 213 12.92 -10.90 17.22
C GLY A 213 12.82 -11.51 18.61
N GLY A 214 11.93 -12.47 18.81
CA GLY A 214 11.78 -13.23 20.07
C GLY A 214 12.30 -14.66 19.95
N THR A 215 12.02 -15.47 20.98
CA THR A 215 12.50 -16.85 21.10
C THR A 215 11.39 -17.90 21.03
N THR A 216 10.14 -17.52 21.28
CA THR A 216 8.98 -18.43 21.23
C THR A 216 8.68 -18.80 19.78
N ARG A 217 8.56 -20.10 19.49
CA ARG A 217 8.17 -20.58 18.16
C ARG A 217 6.64 -20.55 18.00
N ASN A 218 6.18 -20.10 16.81
CA ASN A 218 4.76 -19.98 16.47
C ASN A 218 3.94 -19.30 17.59
N PRO A 219 4.34 -18.09 18.03
CA PRO A 219 3.65 -17.40 19.10
C PRO A 219 2.25 -16.97 18.65
N THR A 220 1.30 -17.03 19.56
CA THR A 220 -0.02 -16.43 19.40
C THR A 220 0.00 -14.97 19.87
N TYR A 221 -0.94 -14.15 19.39
CA TYR A 221 -1.10 -12.76 19.85
C TYR A 221 -1.18 -12.65 21.37
N ARG A 222 -1.97 -13.55 22.01
CA ARG A 222 -2.10 -13.57 23.46
C ARG A 222 -0.76 -13.77 24.17
N GLU A 223 0.10 -14.65 23.67
CA GLU A 223 1.43 -14.88 24.23
C GLU A 223 2.34 -13.67 24.04
N VAL A 224 2.32 -13.03 22.85
CA VAL A 224 3.11 -11.83 22.59
C VAL A 224 2.70 -10.68 23.52
N CYS A 225 1.40 -10.49 23.76
CA CYS A 225 0.87 -9.48 24.67
C CYS A 225 1.35 -9.66 26.13
N THR A 226 1.80 -10.86 26.52
CA THR A 226 2.40 -11.06 27.86
C THR A 226 3.78 -10.39 28.02
N GLY A 227 4.42 -9.97 26.91
CA GLY A 227 5.80 -9.47 26.89
C GLY A 227 6.88 -10.52 27.17
N LYS A 228 6.52 -11.82 27.34
CA LYS A 228 7.45 -12.89 27.72
C LYS A 228 8.06 -13.64 26.54
N THR A 229 7.49 -13.51 25.34
CA THR A 229 7.98 -14.20 24.14
C THR A 229 9.25 -13.58 23.56
N GLY A 230 9.55 -12.32 23.93
CA GLY A 230 10.63 -11.53 23.35
C GLY A 230 10.35 -10.99 21.96
N HIS A 231 9.20 -11.38 21.34
CA HIS A 231 8.82 -10.85 20.02
C HIS A 231 8.39 -9.39 20.08
N ALA A 232 8.64 -8.67 18.98
CA ALA A 232 7.99 -7.40 18.69
C ALA A 232 6.80 -7.64 17.75
N GLU A 233 5.75 -6.82 17.88
CA GLU A 233 4.83 -6.58 16.81
C GLU A 233 5.56 -5.90 15.67
N ALA A 234 5.54 -6.49 14.49
CA ALA A 234 6.32 -6.06 13.35
C ALA A 234 5.53 -6.20 12.06
N VAL A 235 5.96 -5.47 11.03
CA VAL A 235 5.41 -5.56 9.68
C VAL A 235 6.50 -6.01 8.72
N ARG A 236 6.22 -7.07 7.97
CA ARG A 236 7.04 -7.54 6.85
C ARG A 236 6.49 -6.94 5.57
N VAL A 237 7.31 -6.15 4.89
CA VAL A 237 6.98 -5.48 3.63
C VAL A 237 7.68 -6.20 2.48
N THR A 238 6.93 -6.68 1.51
CA THR A 238 7.44 -7.16 0.23
C THR A 238 7.24 -6.04 -0.80
N TYR A 239 8.31 -5.57 -1.40
CA TYR A 239 8.28 -4.40 -2.30
C TYR A 239 9.07 -4.62 -3.58
N ASP A 240 8.77 -3.83 -4.58
CA ASP A 240 9.47 -3.76 -5.85
C ASP A 240 10.59 -2.70 -5.77
N PRO A 241 11.87 -3.09 -5.71
CA PRO A 241 12.99 -2.15 -5.53
C PRO A 241 13.19 -1.20 -6.73
N THR A 242 12.50 -1.46 -7.85
CA THR A 242 12.50 -0.56 -9.00
C THR A 242 11.49 0.60 -8.84
N GLN A 243 10.53 0.49 -7.92
CA GLN A 243 9.48 1.47 -7.69
C GLN A 243 9.65 2.21 -6.36
N VAL A 244 10.09 1.52 -5.33
CA VAL A 244 10.37 2.10 -4.01
C VAL A 244 11.65 1.50 -3.46
N SER A 245 12.54 2.33 -2.95
CA SER A 245 13.79 1.88 -2.33
C SER A 245 13.60 1.50 -0.87
N TYR A 246 14.48 0.64 -0.34
CA TYR A 246 14.53 0.36 1.10
C TYR A 246 14.68 1.64 1.94
N GLU A 247 15.50 2.61 1.49
CA GLU A 247 15.68 3.88 2.19
C GLU A 247 14.37 4.66 2.30
N GLN A 248 13.55 4.70 1.24
CA GLN A 248 12.24 5.38 1.28
C GLN A 248 11.29 4.71 2.28
N LEU A 249 11.23 3.37 2.31
CA LEU A 249 10.42 2.63 3.28
C LEU A 249 10.91 2.85 4.72
N ALA A 250 12.23 2.82 4.93
CA ALA A 250 12.81 3.07 6.24
C ALA A 250 12.61 4.51 6.72
N ARG A 251 12.65 5.51 5.83
CA ARG A 251 12.29 6.91 6.14
C ARG A 251 10.84 6.99 6.59
N LEU A 252 9.91 6.44 5.81
CA LEU A 252 8.50 6.41 6.16
C LEU A 252 8.27 5.74 7.52
N PHE A 253 8.91 4.60 7.77
CA PHE A 253 8.85 3.92 9.06
C PHE A 253 9.29 4.84 10.21
N PHE A 254 10.42 5.55 10.10
CA PHE A 254 10.88 6.50 11.10
C PHE A 254 9.98 7.74 11.23
N GLU A 255 9.18 8.05 10.23
CA GLU A 255 8.22 9.18 10.25
C GLU A 255 6.85 8.80 10.78
N THR A 256 6.50 7.52 10.81
CA THR A 256 5.18 7.04 11.24
C THR A 256 5.12 6.58 12.69
N HIS A 257 6.25 6.53 13.40
CA HIS A 257 6.29 6.21 14.83
C HIS A 257 7.28 7.12 15.57
N ASP A 258 7.26 7.14 16.90
CA ASP A 258 8.26 7.86 17.70
C ASP A 258 9.49 6.97 17.96
N PRO A 259 10.64 7.23 17.30
CA PRO A 259 11.84 6.42 17.47
C PRO A 259 12.59 6.70 18.77
N THR A 260 12.10 7.60 19.64
CA THR A 260 12.76 8.02 20.88
C THR A 260 12.22 7.34 22.14
N THR A 261 11.11 6.62 22.04
CA THR A 261 10.47 5.93 23.17
C THR A 261 10.86 4.46 23.24
N ALA A 262 11.43 4.05 24.37
CA ALA A 262 11.79 2.65 24.60
C ALA A 262 10.58 1.82 25.02
N ASN A 263 10.36 0.68 24.34
CA ASN A 263 9.28 -0.27 24.66
C ASN A 263 7.89 0.36 24.79
N ARG A 264 7.61 1.38 24.00
CA ARG A 264 6.35 2.12 24.05
C ARG A 264 6.08 2.86 22.73
N GLN A 265 4.81 2.94 22.31
CA GLN A 265 4.32 3.87 21.31
C GLN A 265 2.95 4.43 21.74
N GLY A 266 2.89 5.75 21.96
CA GLY A 266 1.66 6.38 22.45
C GLY A 266 1.11 5.70 23.71
N PRO A 267 -0.12 5.16 23.68
CA PRO A 267 -0.74 4.45 24.81
C PRO A 267 -0.18 3.03 25.01
N ASP A 268 0.40 2.43 23.97
CA ASP A 268 0.84 1.03 24.00
C ASP A 268 2.17 0.90 24.73
N VAL A 269 2.19 0.13 25.81
CA VAL A 269 3.36 -0.08 26.68
C VAL A 269 3.70 -1.57 26.75
N GLY A 270 4.96 -1.90 26.48
CA GLY A 270 5.48 -3.26 26.51
C GLY A 270 6.62 -3.47 25.53
N THR A 271 7.44 -4.50 25.76
CA THR A 271 8.58 -4.85 24.89
C THR A 271 8.17 -5.21 23.47
N GLN A 272 6.92 -5.69 23.28
CA GLN A 272 6.34 -5.98 21.97
C GLN A 272 6.13 -4.72 21.12
N TYR A 273 6.03 -3.55 21.73
CA TYR A 273 5.85 -2.26 21.06
C TYR A 273 7.15 -1.46 20.87
N ARG A 274 8.30 -2.12 21.00
CA ARG A 274 9.60 -1.47 20.81
C ARG A 274 9.84 -1.02 19.38
N SER A 275 10.62 0.03 19.22
CA SER A 275 11.14 0.44 17.91
C SER A 275 12.31 -0.44 17.50
N ALA A 276 12.22 -1.12 16.37
CA ALA A 276 13.27 -1.95 15.81
C ALA A 276 13.24 -2.05 14.29
N VAL A 277 14.41 -2.18 13.69
CA VAL A 277 14.61 -2.55 12.28
C VAL A 277 15.27 -3.92 12.25
N PHE A 278 14.67 -4.87 11.55
CA PHE A 278 15.19 -6.21 11.34
C PHE A 278 15.77 -6.31 9.93
N TYR A 279 17.09 -6.16 9.82
CA TYR A 279 17.76 -6.13 8.51
C TYR A 279 18.09 -7.53 7.99
N ALA A 280 17.82 -7.75 6.71
CA ALA A 280 18.15 -9.01 6.02
C ALA A 280 19.50 -8.94 5.30
N THR A 281 19.99 -7.74 4.98
CA THR A 281 21.27 -7.55 4.27
C THR A 281 22.14 -6.47 4.91
N PRO A 282 23.46 -6.49 4.66
CA PRO A 282 24.37 -5.45 5.13
C PRO A 282 23.97 -4.04 4.62
N GLU A 283 23.42 -3.92 3.42
CA GLU A 283 22.97 -2.67 2.82
C GLU A 283 21.77 -2.09 3.55
N GLN A 284 20.82 -2.94 3.94
CA GLN A 284 19.70 -2.53 4.80
C GLN A 284 20.17 -2.03 6.15
N LYS A 285 21.13 -2.74 6.76
CA LYS A 285 21.74 -2.31 8.02
C LYS A 285 22.40 -0.94 7.89
N ALA A 286 23.26 -0.77 6.88
CA ALA A 286 23.98 0.48 6.64
C ALA A 286 23.02 1.65 6.40
N THR A 287 21.93 1.41 5.64
CA THR A 287 20.88 2.42 5.41
C THR A 287 20.17 2.81 6.69
N ALA A 288 19.79 1.84 7.53
CA ALA A 288 19.13 2.13 8.80
C ALA A 288 20.08 2.88 9.77
N GLU A 289 21.35 2.49 9.83
CA GLU A 289 22.38 3.19 10.62
C GLU A 289 22.54 4.65 10.18
N LYS A 290 22.58 4.90 8.86
CA LYS A 290 22.64 6.24 8.27
C LYS A 290 21.44 7.09 8.69
N LEU A 291 20.21 6.54 8.59
CA LEU A 291 18.99 7.25 8.96
C LEU A 291 18.93 7.56 10.46
N ILE A 292 19.32 6.61 11.30
CA ILE A 292 19.44 6.82 12.75
C ILE A 292 20.46 7.93 13.06
N ALA A 293 21.62 7.94 12.39
CA ALA A 293 22.63 8.98 12.54
C ALA A 293 22.09 10.37 12.14
N LEU A 294 21.33 10.46 11.04
CA LEU A 294 20.68 11.70 10.62
C LEU A 294 19.68 12.21 11.66
N LEU A 295 18.85 11.33 12.23
CA LEU A 295 17.91 11.72 13.28
C LEU A 295 18.64 12.16 14.55
N LYS A 296 19.70 11.46 14.96
CA LYS A 296 20.53 11.86 16.10
C LYS A 296 21.20 13.21 15.89
N ALA A 297 21.69 13.50 14.67
CA ALA A 297 22.26 14.81 14.32
C ALA A 297 21.23 15.95 14.39
N LYS A 298 19.94 15.62 14.24
CA LYS A 298 18.81 16.55 14.42
C LYS A 298 18.33 16.63 15.88
N GLY A 299 19.01 16.01 16.84
CA GLY A 299 18.68 16.08 18.27
C GLY A 299 17.77 14.98 18.79
N TYR A 300 17.25 14.07 17.93
CA TYR A 300 16.41 12.97 18.40
C TYR A 300 17.23 11.94 19.21
N LYS A 301 16.73 11.55 20.38
CA LYS A 301 17.34 10.48 21.23
C LYS A 301 16.89 9.10 20.75
N VAL A 302 17.27 8.73 19.52
CA VAL A 302 16.82 7.49 18.88
C VAL A 302 17.23 6.26 19.68
N VAL A 303 16.24 5.43 20.03
CA VAL A 303 16.39 4.15 20.76
C VAL A 303 16.07 2.94 19.88
N THR A 304 15.79 3.14 18.59
CA THR A 304 15.51 2.07 17.64
C THR A 304 16.62 1.02 17.63
N GLN A 305 16.24 -0.23 17.83
CA GLN A 305 17.15 -1.37 17.79
C GLN A 305 17.42 -1.80 16.35
N LEU A 306 18.67 -2.15 16.04
CA LEU A 306 19.04 -2.79 14.77
C LEU A 306 19.37 -4.25 15.05
N GLN A 307 18.59 -5.16 14.50
CA GLN A 307 18.75 -6.61 14.70
C GLN A 307 18.80 -7.32 13.34
N PRO A 308 19.56 -8.41 13.19
CA PRO A 308 19.44 -9.25 12.01
C PRO A 308 18.02 -9.83 11.94
N ALA A 309 17.48 -9.92 10.73
CA ALA A 309 16.18 -10.54 10.50
C ALA A 309 16.27 -12.03 10.87
N GLY A 310 15.39 -12.45 11.75
CA GLY A 310 15.16 -13.84 12.13
C GLY A 310 13.87 -14.38 11.54
N GLU A 311 13.33 -15.41 12.16
CA GLU A 311 12.05 -15.97 11.76
C GLU A 311 10.92 -14.96 12.00
N PHE A 312 10.03 -14.84 11.02
CA PHE A 312 8.86 -13.96 11.07
C PHE A 312 7.60 -14.82 11.07
N TYR A 313 6.82 -14.70 12.10
CA TYR A 313 5.54 -15.38 12.25
C TYR A 313 4.42 -14.42 11.87
N VAL A 314 3.65 -14.76 10.83
CA VAL A 314 2.51 -13.95 10.40
C VAL A 314 1.46 -13.96 11.50
N ALA A 315 0.95 -12.80 11.85
CA ALA A 315 -0.13 -12.68 12.84
C ALA A 315 -1.45 -13.23 12.26
N GLU A 316 -2.39 -13.48 13.13
CA GLU A 316 -3.70 -14.03 12.82
C GLU A 316 -4.45 -13.14 11.81
N ASP A 317 -5.29 -13.73 10.96
CA ASP A 317 -5.96 -13.07 9.82
C ASP A 317 -6.76 -11.82 10.21
N TYR A 318 -7.29 -11.77 11.43
CA TYR A 318 -8.04 -10.61 11.92
C TYR A 318 -7.16 -9.37 12.21
N HIS A 319 -5.84 -9.53 12.23
CA HIS A 319 -4.90 -8.42 12.36
C HIS A 319 -4.47 -7.83 11.02
N GLN A 320 -4.54 -8.59 9.93
CA GLN A 320 -4.13 -8.14 8.61
C GLN A 320 -5.10 -7.08 8.08
N ASP A 321 -4.57 -5.99 7.48
CA ASP A 321 -5.35 -4.86 6.92
C ASP A 321 -6.35 -4.27 7.94
N TYR A 322 -5.98 -4.27 9.23
CA TYR A 322 -6.95 -3.97 10.30
C TYR A 322 -7.57 -2.59 10.17
N LEU A 323 -6.79 -1.55 9.90
CA LEU A 323 -7.31 -0.18 9.78
C LEU A 323 -8.12 0.02 8.50
N ASP A 324 -7.82 -0.70 7.43
CA ASP A 324 -8.60 -0.66 6.19
C ASP A 324 -9.96 -1.36 6.35
N LYS A 325 -10.00 -2.43 7.13
CA LYS A 325 -11.24 -3.13 7.52
C LYS A 325 -12.06 -2.37 8.56
N HIS A 326 -11.41 -1.45 9.30
CA HIS A 326 -12.03 -0.70 10.41
C HIS A 326 -11.71 0.80 10.31
N PRO A 327 -12.19 1.52 9.28
CA PRO A 327 -11.82 2.93 9.02
C PRO A 327 -12.23 3.90 10.14
N ASP A 328 -13.18 3.50 11.00
CA ASP A 328 -13.62 4.31 12.15
C ASP A 328 -12.68 4.19 13.37
N ARG A 329 -11.68 3.32 13.31
CA ARG A 329 -10.71 3.18 14.41
C ARG A 329 -9.58 4.19 14.26
N PRO A 330 -9.27 4.96 15.31
CA PRO A 330 -8.14 5.89 15.26
C PRO A 330 -6.82 5.12 15.20
N SER A 331 -5.91 5.57 14.34
CA SER A 331 -4.52 5.14 14.36
C SER A 331 -3.74 5.91 15.44
N CYS A 332 -2.92 5.22 16.22
CA CYS A 332 -1.93 5.87 17.10
C CYS A 332 -0.66 6.31 16.33
N HIS A 333 -0.59 6.01 15.03
CA HIS A 333 0.53 6.36 14.16
C HIS A 333 0.15 7.56 13.30
N VAL A 334 0.81 8.69 13.55
CA VAL A 334 0.68 9.92 12.76
C VAL A 334 2.03 10.19 12.11
N ARG A 335 2.02 10.42 10.81
CA ARG A 335 3.24 10.74 10.09
C ARG A 335 3.77 12.13 10.49
N VAL A 336 5.03 12.17 10.90
CA VAL A 336 5.79 13.38 11.23
C VAL A 336 7.02 13.42 10.33
N GLU A 337 7.13 14.41 9.48
CA GLU A 337 8.31 14.61 8.62
C GLU A 337 9.53 14.93 9.48
N ARG A 338 10.49 14.01 9.53
CA ARG A 338 11.70 14.13 10.36
C ARG A 338 12.98 14.35 9.58
N PHE A 339 12.97 14.03 8.29
CA PHE A 339 14.19 14.09 7.49
C PHE A 339 14.34 15.39 6.70
N ASP A 340 13.25 15.94 6.18
CA ASP A 340 13.26 17.11 5.29
C ASP A 340 13.06 18.45 6.03
N THR A 341 12.65 18.40 7.31
CA THR A 341 12.51 19.60 8.14
C THR A 341 13.86 19.99 8.74
N PRO A 342 14.26 21.31 8.71
CA PRO A 342 15.42 21.77 9.45
C PRO A 342 15.29 21.45 10.94
N ALA A 343 16.42 21.20 11.61
CA ALA A 343 16.44 21.03 13.08
C ALA A 343 15.84 22.30 13.70
N THR A 344 14.62 22.19 14.24
CA THR A 344 14.04 23.24 15.08
C THR A 344 14.48 22.96 16.51
N ASP A 345 14.98 23.99 17.18
CA ASP A 345 15.25 23.93 18.62
C ASP A 345 13.98 23.51 19.36
N GLN A 346 13.99 22.28 19.90
CA GLN A 346 12.98 21.76 20.82
C GLN A 346 13.59 21.63 22.23
#